data_fbc44e8e09ee5824391936f165c07b83
#
_entry.id   fbc44e8e09ee5824391936f165c07b83
#
_cell.length_a   1.000
_cell.length_b   1.000
_cell.length_c   1.000
_cell.angle_alpha   90.00
_cell.angle_beta   90.00
_cell.angle_gamma   90.00
#
_symmetry.space_group_name_H-M   'P 1'
#
loop_
_entity.id
_entity.type
_entity.pdbx_description
1 polymer ?
#
loop_
_entity_poly.entity_id
_entity_poly.type
_entity_poly.pdbx_seq_one_letter_code
_entity_poly.pdbx_strand_id
1 'polypeptide(L)'
;MKKINMVDLNGQYRKIRWQVNREIKKVINSSSFINGPIVKDFQNNLQEYLNVRHVIPCANGTDALQIALMALDLKRGDEIITTNFSFASTIEVILLLGLKPVVIDIEPKSFNINPNLIQDKITERTRAIIPVHLFGQSCRMEEILEIANKNNLQVIEDNAQALGSTYRFSNSEKQMCGTIGDIATTSFFPSKNLGCYGDGGAIFTNSDNLAYKMRGIVNHGMYERYYHDEIGVNSRLDSIQAAILNVKLKYLDKYNKRRQEAASLYNASFARIDEIEVPFVESDIDSHVYHQYTLKINNGKRDE
;
A
#
# COMPACT_ATOMS: atom_id res chain seq x y z
N MET A 1 -21.58 -28.09 7.74
CA MET A 1 -20.17 -27.62 7.72
C MET A 1 -20.11 -26.21 8.29
N LYS A 2 -19.09 -25.89 9.06
CA LYS A 2 -18.89 -24.53 9.57
C LYS A 2 -18.47 -23.64 8.39
N LYS A 3 -19.17 -22.50 8.18
CA LYS A 3 -18.84 -21.57 7.10
C LYS A 3 -17.45 -21.02 7.30
N ILE A 4 -16.58 -21.17 6.30
CA ILE A 4 -15.24 -20.56 6.27
C ILE A 4 -15.37 -19.22 5.58
N ASN A 5 -15.03 -18.14 6.28
CA ASN A 5 -14.99 -16.80 5.70
C ASN A 5 -13.61 -16.55 5.11
N MET A 6 -13.54 -15.82 4.00
CA MET A 6 -12.28 -15.41 3.36
C MET A 6 -11.42 -14.60 4.32
N VAL A 7 -12.01 -13.74 5.16
CA VAL A 7 -11.33 -12.98 6.21
C VAL A 7 -12.18 -13.05 7.49
N ASP A 8 -11.61 -13.50 8.59
CA ASP A 8 -12.28 -13.58 9.90
C ASP A 8 -11.96 -12.34 10.77
N LEU A 9 -12.52 -11.19 10.37
CA LEU A 9 -12.36 -9.94 11.12
C LEU A 9 -12.94 -10.02 12.54
N ASN A 10 -14.03 -10.75 12.72
CA ASN A 10 -14.66 -10.93 14.02
C ASN A 10 -13.77 -11.75 14.97
N GLY A 11 -13.19 -12.84 14.49
CA GLY A 11 -12.22 -13.62 15.27
C GLY A 11 -10.97 -12.81 15.63
N GLN A 12 -10.49 -11.94 14.74
CA GLN A 12 -9.41 -11.00 15.03
C GLN A 12 -9.81 -10.03 16.15
N TYR A 13 -10.98 -9.36 16.01
CA TYR A 13 -11.51 -8.43 17.01
C TYR A 13 -11.66 -9.08 18.39
N ARG A 14 -12.24 -10.27 18.50
CA ARG A 14 -12.43 -10.96 19.79
C ARG A 14 -11.14 -11.12 20.58
N LYS A 15 -9.98 -11.27 19.91
CA LYS A 15 -8.67 -11.45 20.55
C LYS A 15 -8.10 -10.16 21.12
N ILE A 16 -8.46 -9.01 20.55
CA ILE A 16 -7.90 -7.69 20.92
C ILE A 16 -8.97 -6.71 21.42
N ARG A 17 -10.23 -7.16 21.60
CA ARG A 17 -11.40 -6.31 21.87
C ARG A 17 -11.23 -5.36 23.07
N TRP A 18 -10.59 -5.83 24.14
CA TRP A 18 -10.39 -5.01 25.34
C TRP A 18 -9.48 -3.81 25.05
N GLN A 19 -8.42 -4.04 24.30
CA GLN A 19 -7.49 -2.98 23.93
C GLN A 19 -8.17 -1.99 22.96
N VAL A 20 -8.82 -2.50 21.92
CA VAL A 20 -9.52 -1.67 20.92
C VAL A 20 -10.61 -0.83 21.58
N ASN A 21 -11.50 -1.45 22.37
CA ASN A 21 -12.60 -0.73 23.01
C ASN A 21 -12.11 0.33 24.00
N ARG A 22 -11.02 0.04 24.73
CA ARG A 22 -10.40 1.00 25.63
C ARG A 22 -9.89 2.23 24.86
N GLU A 23 -9.18 2.04 23.76
CA GLU A 23 -8.64 3.16 23.00
C GLU A 23 -9.74 3.97 22.28
N ILE A 24 -10.75 3.32 21.71
CA ILE A 24 -11.94 3.99 21.16
C ILE A 24 -12.63 4.83 22.25
N LYS A 25 -12.83 4.28 23.45
CA LYS A 25 -13.48 5.00 24.56
C LYS A 25 -12.69 6.25 24.98
N LYS A 26 -11.36 6.22 24.92
CA LYS A 26 -10.53 7.41 25.18
C LYS A 26 -10.81 8.51 24.16
N VAL A 27 -10.90 8.17 22.87
CA VAL A 27 -11.23 9.14 21.79
C VAL A 27 -12.61 9.75 22.01
N ILE A 28 -13.61 8.92 22.33
CA ILE A 28 -14.99 9.40 22.59
C ILE A 28 -15.00 10.35 23.80
N ASN A 29 -14.35 9.96 24.88
CA ASN A 29 -14.34 10.78 26.12
C ASN A 29 -13.62 12.11 25.93
N SER A 30 -12.59 12.17 25.05
CA SER A 30 -11.87 13.43 24.76
C SER A 30 -12.53 14.28 23.71
N SER A 31 -13.52 13.75 22.98
CA SER A 31 -14.17 14.38 21.82
C SER A 31 -13.17 14.85 20.72
N SER A 32 -11.95 14.32 20.69
CA SER A 32 -10.90 14.66 19.72
C SER A 32 -11.00 13.76 18.49
N PHE A 33 -12.10 13.87 17.73
CA PHE A 33 -12.43 12.95 16.63
C PHE A 33 -11.60 13.16 15.37
N ILE A 34 -11.15 14.39 15.08
CA ILE A 34 -10.39 14.75 13.89
C ILE A 34 -9.03 15.31 14.32
N ASN A 35 -7.96 14.77 13.73
CA ASN A 35 -6.57 15.16 14.01
C ASN A 35 -6.23 15.17 15.51
N GLY A 36 -6.85 14.27 16.27
CA GLY A 36 -6.58 14.13 17.70
C GLY A 36 -5.17 13.57 17.97
N PRO A 37 -4.70 13.64 19.23
CA PRO A 37 -3.35 13.17 19.60
C PRO A 37 -3.08 11.72 19.16
N ILE A 38 -4.10 10.87 19.18
CA ILE A 38 -3.99 9.46 18.80
C ILE A 38 -3.61 9.27 17.32
N VAL A 39 -3.97 10.22 16.43
CA VAL A 39 -3.56 10.19 15.01
C VAL A 39 -2.05 10.44 14.94
N LYS A 40 -1.54 11.39 15.72
CA LYS A 40 -0.10 11.67 15.81
C LYS A 40 0.67 10.48 16.39
N ASP A 41 0.14 9.84 17.42
CA ASP A 41 0.73 8.62 18.00
C ASP A 41 0.81 7.50 16.98
N PHE A 42 -0.28 7.28 16.20
CA PHE A 42 -0.28 6.29 15.13
C PHE A 42 0.72 6.63 14.04
N GLN A 43 0.78 7.90 13.62
CA GLN A 43 1.77 8.38 12.66
C GLN A 43 3.19 8.05 13.13
N ASN A 44 3.54 8.38 14.37
CA ASN A 44 4.87 8.15 14.92
C ASN A 44 5.20 6.65 15.03
N ASN A 45 4.26 5.85 15.51
CA ASN A 45 4.45 4.39 15.64
C ASN A 45 4.62 3.73 14.27
N LEU A 46 3.92 4.21 13.24
CA LEU A 46 4.05 3.67 11.88
C LEU A 46 5.36 4.15 11.22
N GLN A 47 5.82 5.39 11.50
CA GLN A 47 7.15 5.87 11.10
C GLN A 47 8.27 4.99 11.69
N GLU A 48 8.19 4.68 12.98
CA GLU A 48 9.16 3.81 13.64
C GLU A 48 9.12 2.39 13.06
N TYR A 49 7.93 1.83 12.87
CA TYR A 49 7.77 0.49 12.29
C TYR A 49 8.37 0.37 10.89
N LEU A 50 8.15 1.36 10.04
CA LEU A 50 8.64 1.38 8.66
C LEU A 50 10.08 1.90 8.52
N ASN A 51 10.63 2.53 9.56
CA ASN A 51 11.89 3.28 9.49
C ASN A 51 11.88 4.33 8.36
N VAL A 52 10.79 5.11 8.27
CA VAL A 52 10.60 6.18 7.28
C VAL A 52 10.48 7.53 7.97
N ARG A 53 11.00 8.61 7.37
CA ARG A 53 10.99 9.93 8.00
C ARG A 53 9.60 10.54 8.13
N HIS A 54 8.73 10.32 7.16
CA HIS A 54 7.41 10.92 7.15
C HIS A 54 6.31 9.91 6.83
N VAL A 55 5.30 9.91 7.65
CA VAL A 55 3.99 9.29 7.42
C VAL A 55 2.94 10.38 7.42
N ILE A 56 2.07 10.40 6.43
CA ILE A 56 0.94 11.32 6.30
C ILE A 56 -0.34 10.48 6.31
N PRO A 57 -1.06 10.37 7.43
CA PRO A 57 -2.34 9.68 7.48
C PRO A 57 -3.40 10.39 6.64
N CYS A 58 -4.21 9.62 5.92
CA CYS A 58 -5.29 10.13 5.07
C CYS A 58 -6.54 9.25 5.14
N ALA A 59 -7.59 9.62 4.41
CA ALA A 59 -8.90 8.99 4.53
C ALA A 59 -8.96 7.56 3.98
N ASN A 60 -8.21 7.24 2.94
CA ASN A 60 -8.19 5.91 2.31
C ASN A 60 -7.00 5.76 1.36
N GLY A 61 -6.81 4.55 0.80
CA GLY A 61 -5.70 4.27 -0.12
C GLY A 61 -5.83 4.95 -1.49
N THR A 62 -7.04 5.18 -1.99
CA THR A 62 -7.28 5.89 -3.24
C THR A 62 -6.87 7.35 -3.13
N ASP A 63 -7.28 8.02 -2.04
CA ASP A 63 -6.85 9.37 -1.73
C ASP A 63 -5.32 9.44 -1.56
N ALA A 64 -4.71 8.43 -0.94
CA ALA A 64 -3.27 8.38 -0.79
C ALA A 64 -2.53 8.44 -2.14
N LEU A 65 -2.98 7.65 -3.13
CA LEU A 65 -2.45 7.67 -4.50
C LEU A 65 -2.71 9.02 -5.19
N GLN A 66 -3.93 9.55 -5.06
CA GLN A 66 -4.28 10.85 -5.63
C GLN A 66 -3.39 11.96 -5.08
N ILE A 67 -3.21 12.03 -3.77
CA ILE A 67 -2.39 13.04 -3.09
C ILE A 67 -0.92 12.89 -3.47
N ALA A 68 -0.41 11.66 -3.59
CA ALA A 68 0.95 11.39 -4.05
C ALA A 68 1.19 11.98 -5.45
N LEU A 69 0.27 11.75 -6.39
CA LEU A 69 0.36 12.32 -7.74
C LEU A 69 0.21 13.85 -7.74
N MET A 70 -0.70 14.42 -6.94
CA MET A 70 -0.87 15.87 -6.81
C MET A 70 0.41 16.55 -6.30
N ALA A 71 1.16 15.88 -5.42
CA ALA A 71 2.39 16.43 -4.85
C ALA A 71 3.56 16.53 -5.85
N LEU A 72 3.49 15.86 -7.00
CA LEU A 72 4.56 15.84 -8.00
C LEU A 72 4.48 16.98 -9.04
N ASP A 73 3.55 17.93 -8.93
CA ASP A 73 3.37 19.05 -9.87
C ASP A 73 3.18 18.64 -11.35
N LEU A 74 2.53 17.51 -11.55
CA LEU A 74 2.31 16.94 -12.87
C LEU A 74 1.34 17.79 -13.69
N LYS A 75 1.54 17.80 -15.00
CA LYS A 75 0.70 18.54 -15.94
C LYS A 75 -0.30 17.61 -16.61
N ARG A 76 -1.46 18.14 -16.97
CA ARG A 76 -2.43 17.39 -17.77
C ARG A 76 -1.79 16.77 -19.01
N GLY A 77 -1.98 15.46 -19.18
CA GLY A 77 -1.39 14.69 -20.27
C GLY A 77 0.00 14.13 -19.99
N ASP A 78 0.62 14.43 -18.84
CA ASP A 78 1.81 13.70 -18.39
C ASP A 78 1.49 12.21 -18.22
N GLU A 79 2.45 11.36 -18.54
CA GLU A 79 2.27 9.91 -18.59
C GLU A 79 2.79 9.24 -17.32
N ILE A 80 1.99 8.32 -16.81
CA ILE A 80 2.30 7.51 -15.63
C ILE A 80 2.28 6.04 -16.03
N ILE A 81 3.42 5.35 -15.90
CA ILE A 81 3.52 3.92 -16.20
C ILE A 81 3.02 3.12 -15.00
N THR A 82 2.12 2.17 -15.24
CA THR A 82 1.61 1.22 -14.24
C THR A 82 1.16 -0.08 -14.92
N THR A 83 0.54 -0.98 -14.18
CA THR A 83 0.00 -2.25 -14.70
C THR A 83 -1.53 -2.22 -14.80
N ASN A 84 -2.10 -3.03 -15.70
CA ASN A 84 -3.54 -3.24 -15.82
C ASN A 84 -4.07 -4.34 -14.88
N PHE A 85 -3.20 -5.11 -14.26
CA PHE A 85 -3.57 -6.15 -13.32
C PHE A 85 -3.37 -5.65 -11.88
N SER A 86 -4.34 -4.84 -11.42
CA SER A 86 -4.33 -4.20 -10.10
C SER A 86 -5.76 -3.87 -9.67
N PHE A 87 -5.91 -3.26 -8.50
CA PHE A 87 -7.15 -2.63 -8.11
C PHE A 87 -7.36 -1.35 -8.95
N ALA A 88 -8.61 -1.03 -9.27
CA ALA A 88 -8.96 0.06 -10.19
C ALA A 88 -8.41 1.42 -9.79
N SER A 89 -8.27 1.69 -8.47
CA SER A 89 -7.86 2.99 -7.94
C SER A 89 -6.54 3.51 -8.52
N THR A 90 -5.57 2.62 -8.80
CA THR A 90 -4.27 3.03 -9.36
C THR A 90 -4.42 3.72 -10.72
N ILE A 91 -5.34 3.24 -11.56
CA ILE A 91 -5.64 3.86 -12.87
C ILE A 91 -6.65 5.01 -12.74
N GLU A 92 -7.64 4.86 -11.87
CA GLU A 92 -8.69 5.88 -11.65
C GLU A 92 -8.11 7.23 -11.27
N VAL A 93 -7.18 7.27 -10.33
CA VAL A 93 -6.58 8.54 -9.87
C VAL A 93 -5.73 9.22 -10.94
N ILE A 94 -5.05 8.45 -11.81
CA ILE A 94 -4.31 8.98 -12.95
C ILE A 94 -5.27 9.69 -13.91
N LEU A 95 -6.37 9.02 -14.26
CA LEU A 95 -7.40 9.59 -15.15
C LEU A 95 -8.12 10.78 -14.50
N LEU A 96 -8.46 10.68 -13.21
CA LEU A 96 -9.14 11.76 -12.46
C LEU A 96 -8.33 13.06 -12.48
N LEU A 97 -7.01 12.97 -12.39
CA LEU A 97 -6.12 14.13 -12.43
C LEU A 97 -5.82 14.60 -13.87
N GLY A 98 -6.45 14.00 -14.88
CA GLY A 98 -6.22 14.34 -16.29
C GLY A 98 -4.84 13.91 -16.81
N LEU A 99 -4.18 13.01 -16.11
CA LEU A 99 -2.94 12.36 -16.52
C LEU A 99 -3.26 11.19 -17.46
N LYS A 100 -2.23 10.66 -18.12
CA LYS A 100 -2.38 9.56 -19.05
C LYS A 100 -1.76 8.27 -18.47
N PRO A 101 -2.55 7.22 -18.16
CA PRO A 101 -1.98 5.95 -17.77
C PRO A 101 -1.33 5.27 -18.97
N VAL A 102 -0.09 4.86 -18.81
CA VAL A 102 0.64 3.98 -19.76
C VAL A 102 0.69 2.60 -19.13
N VAL A 103 -0.16 1.73 -19.61
CA VAL A 103 -0.39 0.42 -19.02
C VAL A 103 0.53 -0.61 -19.65
N ILE A 104 1.26 -1.35 -18.85
CA ILE A 104 2.11 -2.46 -19.27
C ILE A 104 1.68 -3.77 -18.61
N ASP A 105 2.12 -4.88 -19.17
CA ASP A 105 1.76 -6.20 -18.65
C ASP A 105 2.56 -6.59 -17.42
N ILE A 106 2.10 -7.62 -16.77
CA ILE A 106 2.67 -8.17 -15.53
C ILE A 106 3.65 -9.31 -15.83
N GLU A 107 4.46 -9.63 -14.85
CA GLU A 107 5.20 -10.90 -14.79
C GLU A 107 4.20 -12.05 -14.56
N PRO A 108 4.20 -13.09 -15.41
CA PRO A 108 3.22 -14.18 -15.33
C PRO A 108 3.26 -14.98 -14.02
N LYS A 109 4.37 -14.94 -13.28
CA LYS A 109 4.55 -15.69 -12.04
C LYS A 109 4.19 -14.86 -10.81
N SER A 110 4.72 -13.63 -10.73
CA SER A 110 4.55 -12.76 -9.55
C SER A 110 3.27 -11.93 -9.61
N PHE A 111 2.69 -11.73 -10.80
CA PHE A 111 1.60 -10.80 -11.10
C PHE A 111 1.95 -9.32 -10.87
N ASN A 112 3.18 -9.02 -10.55
CA ASN A 112 3.67 -7.65 -10.43
C ASN A 112 4.06 -7.07 -11.79
N ILE A 113 4.20 -5.75 -11.87
CA ILE A 113 4.64 -5.04 -13.07
C ILE A 113 5.92 -5.67 -13.63
N ASN A 114 5.98 -5.88 -14.97
CA ASN A 114 7.18 -6.42 -15.61
C ASN A 114 8.19 -5.31 -15.92
N PRO A 115 9.34 -5.22 -15.20
CA PRO A 115 10.30 -4.15 -15.40
C PRO A 115 10.88 -4.12 -16.83
N ASN A 116 10.99 -5.28 -17.48
CA ASN A 116 11.56 -5.38 -18.83
C ASN A 116 10.73 -4.64 -19.90
N LEU A 117 9.45 -4.35 -19.60
CA LEU A 117 8.55 -3.65 -20.51
C LEU A 117 8.52 -2.14 -20.26
N ILE A 118 9.12 -1.64 -19.19
CA ILE A 118 9.05 -0.23 -18.78
C ILE A 118 9.80 0.65 -19.78
N GLN A 119 11.06 0.29 -20.11
CA GLN A 119 11.95 1.13 -20.91
C GLN A 119 11.35 1.50 -22.27
N ASP A 120 10.69 0.54 -22.95
CA ASP A 120 10.09 0.74 -24.28
C ASP A 120 8.84 1.63 -24.27
N LYS A 121 8.31 1.94 -23.10
CA LYS A 121 7.09 2.77 -22.90
C LYS A 121 7.39 4.18 -22.43
N ILE A 122 8.65 4.48 -22.14
CA ILE A 122 9.07 5.81 -21.72
C ILE A 122 9.06 6.75 -22.92
N THR A 123 8.43 7.91 -22.72
CA THR A 123 8.40 9.03 -23.67
C THR A 123 8.86 10.32 -22.98
N GLU A 124 8.99 11.40 -23.71
CA GLU A 124 9.30 12.73 -23.15
C GLU A 124 8.23 13.23 -22.15
N ARG A 125 7.03 12.65 -22.16
CA ARG A 125 5.93 12.99 -21.24
C ARG A 125 5.85 12.07 -20.02
N THR A 126 6.60 11.00 -19.98
CA THR A 126 6.62 10.09 -18.83
C THR A 126 7.22 10.80 -17.61
N ARG A 127 6.55 10.73 -16.46
CA ARG A 127 6.96 11.41 -15.22
C ARG A 127 7.14 10.49 -14.04
N ALA A 128 6.36 9.40 -13.98
CA ALA A 128 6.44 8.49 -12.86
C ALA A 128 6.10 7.05 -13.25
N ILE A 129 6.51 6.13 -12.39
CA ILE A 129 6.16 4.71 -12.42
C ILE A 129 5.41 4.41 -11.11
N ILE A 130 4.26 3.72 -11.21
CA ILE A 130 3.53 3.22 -10.04
C ILE A 130 3.60 1.69 -10.04
N PRO A 131 4.61 1.07 -9.43
CA PRO A 131 4.60 -0.35 -9.14
C PRO A 131 3.57 -0.66 -8.04
N VAL A 132 2.80 -1.73 -8.23
CA VAL A 132 1.85 -2.22 -7.25
C VAL A 132 2.39 -3.52 -6.65
N HIS A 133 2.61 -3.55 -5.35
CA HIS A 133 3.02 -4.76 -4.62
C HIS A 133 1.83 -5.69 -4.44
N LEU A 134 1.43 -6.33 -5.54
CA LEU A 134 0.15 -7.02 -5.64
C LEU A 134 0.13 -8.27 -4.76
N PHE A 135 -1.04 -8.55 -4.18
CA PHE A 135 -1.32 -9.69 -3.29
C PHE A 135 -0.45 -9.74 -2.03
N GLY A 136 0.40 -8.75 -1.83
CA GLY A 136 1.32 -8.67 -0.70
C GLY A 136 2.75 -9.09 -1.04
N GLN A 137 3.09 -9.18 -2.31
CA GLN A 137 4.43 -9.47 -2.80
C GLN A 137 5.13 -8.24 -3.33
N SER A 138 6.38 -8.05 -2.93
CA SER A 138 7.27 -7.01 -3.42
C SER A 138 7.45 -7.09 -4.94
N CYS A 139 7.42 -5.94 -5.63
CA CYS A 139 7.92 -5.81 -7.01
C CYS A 139 9.44 -5.95 -7.05
N ARG A 140 10.01 -6.13 -8.25
CA ARG A 140 11.46 -6.10 -8.52
C ARG A 140 11.96 -4.66 -8.48
N MET A 141 12.07 -4.11 -7.26
CA MET A 141 12.28 -2.69 -7.05
C MET A 141 13.63 -2.20 -7.54
N GLU A 142 14.70 -3.00 -7.43
CA GLU A 142 16.05 -2.63 -7.89
C GLU A 142 16.04 -2.27 -9.37
N GLU A 143 15.45 -3.11 -10.21
CA GLU A 143 15.36 -2.87 -11.66
C GLU A 143 14.45 -1.67 -11.99
N ILE A 144 13.34 -1.52 -11.26
CA ILE A 144 12.45 -0.36 -11.45
C ILE A 144 13.17 0.93 -11.11
N LEU A 145 13.94 0.96 -10.01
CA LEU A 145 14.72 2.12 -9.60
C LEU A 145 15.85 2.44 -10.58
N GLU A 146 16.54 1.43 -11.11
CA GLU A 146 17.56 1.63 -12.14
C GLU A 146 16.99 2.32 -13.39
N ILE A 147 15.82 1.86 -13.86
CA ILE A 147 15.13 2.47 -15.01
C ILE A 147 14.68 3.89 -14.67
N ALA A 148 14.07 4.08 -13.50
CA ALA A 148 13.55 5.37 -13.07
C ALA A 148 14.68 6.41 -12.96
N ASN A 149 15.77 6.06 -12.29
CA ASN A 149 16.94 6.94 -12.13
C ASN A 149 17.57 7.32 -13.48
N LYS A 150 17.74 6.36 -14.38
CA LYS A 150 18.29 6.60 -15.73
C LYS A 150 17.44 7.59 -16.53
N ASN A 151 16.13 7.61 -16.31
CA ASN A 151 15.18 8.41 -17.07
C ASN A 151 14.60 9.60 -16.27
N ASN A 152 15.12 9.86 -15.07
CA ASN A 152 14.68 10.93 -14.17
C ASN A 152 13.16 10.86 -13.89
N LEU A 153 12.65 9.65 -13.60
CA LEU A 153 11.25 9.38 -13.27
C LEU A 153 11.08 9.22 -11.76
N GLN A 154 9.92 9.64 -11.25
CA GLN A 154 9.53 9.39 -9.86
C GLN A 154 8.96 7.98 -9.70
N VAL A 155 9.16 7.36 -8.54
CA VAL A 155 8.60 6.05 -8.21
C VAL A 155 7.62 6.20 -7.05
N ILE A 156 6.34 5.85 -7.29
CA ILE A 156 5.28 5.82 -6.27
C ILE A 156 4.93 4.35 -6.01
N GLU A 157 5.34 3.80 -4.87
CA GLU A 157 4.95 2.44 -4.49
C GLU A 157 3.48 2.39 -4.06
N ASP A 158 2.65 1.62 -4.78
CA ASP A 158 1.33 1.23 -4.26
C ASP A 158 1.50 0.01 -3.34
N ASN A 159 1.66 0.32 -2.05
CA ASN A 159 1.86 -0.67 -0.98
C ASN A 159 0.56 -1.03 -0.25
N ALA A 160 -0.61 -0.82 -0.89
CA ALA A 160 -1.92 -1.06 -0.27
C ALA A 160 -2.15 -2.53 0.14
N GLN A 161 -1.40 -3.46 -0.41
CA GLN A 161 -1.53 -4.90 -0.15
C GLN A 161 -0.30 -5.53 0.53
N ALA A 162 0.80 -4.78 0.70
CA ALA A 162 2.08 -5.37 1.06
C ALA A 162 2.73 -4.76 2.32
N LEU A 163 1.96 -4.11 3.18
CA LEU A 163 2.50 -3.53 4.40
C LEU A 163 3.16 -4.60 5.30
N GLY A 164 4.46 -4.40 5.58
CA GLY A 164 5.29 -5.34 6.32
C GLY A 164 6.00 -6.38 5.46
N SER A 165 5.89 -6.35 4.12
CA SER A 165 6.77 -7.10 3.23
C SER A 165 8.10 -6.38 3.07
N THR A 166 9.14 -7.11 2.67
CA THR A 166 10.48 -6.56 2.43
C THR A 166 10.95 -6.90 1.03
N TYR A 167 11.77 -6.04 0.47
CA TYR A 167 12.55 -6.31 -0.74
C TYR A 167 14.01 -6.56 -0.36
N ARG A 168 14.64 -7.56 -0.98
CA ARG A 168 16.08 -7.85 -0.83
C ARG A 168 16.80 -7.40 -2.09
N PHE A 169 17.69 -6.44 -1.95
CA PHE A 169 18.57 -5.97 -3.03
C PHE A 169 19.68 -6.98 -3.34
N SER A 170 20.29 -6.83 -4.51
CA SER A 170 21.42 -7.66 -4.97
C SER A 170 22.63 -7.62 -4.02
N ASN A 171 22.84 -6.51 -3.32
CA ASN A 171 23.84 -6.35 -2.25
C ASN A 171 23.46 -7.02 -0.92
N SER A 172 22.35 -7.75 -0.87
CA SER A 172 21.79 -8.41 0.32
C SER A 172 21.16 -7.48 1.36
N GLU A 173 21.10 -6.17 1.12
CA GLU A 173 20.35 -5.25 1.96
C GLU A 173 18.85 -5.54 1.87
N LYS A 174 18.13 -5.38 2.99
CA LYS A 174 16.67 -5.50 3.03
C LYS A 174 16.05 -4.15 3.38
N GLN A 175 15.03 -3.76 2.61
CA GLN A 175 14.20 -2.60 2.93
C GLN A 175 12.72 -3.01 2.94
N MET A 176 11.92 -2.33 3.75
CA MET A 176 10.46 -2.52 3.73
C MET A 176 9.85 -1.94 2.46
N CYS A 177 8.95 -2.70 1.83
CA CYS A 177 8.13 -2.15 0.75
C CYS A 177 7.31 -0.97 1.26
N GLY A 178 7.22 0.07 0.44
CA GLY A 178 6.67 1.35 0.83
C GLY A 178 7.69 2.34 1.40
N THR A 179 9.00 2.01 1.37
CA THR A 179 10.07 2.92 1.80
C THR A 179 11.21 3.04 0.78
N ILE A 180 11.04 2.43 -0.38
CA ILE A 180 12.09 2.24 -1.41
C ILE A 180 12.00 3.32 -2.49
N GLY A 181 10.79 3.65 -2.95
CA GLY A 181 10.54 4.71 -3.92
C GLY A 181 10.55 6.11 -3.30
N ASP A 182 10.25 7.12 -4.11
CA ASP A 182 10.18 8.53 -3.67
C ASP A 182 8.98 8.78 -2.75
N ILE A 183 7.85 8.16 -3.08
CA ILE A 183 6.60 8.18 -2.32
C ILE A 183 6.06 6.76 -2.27
N ALA A 184 5.38 6.42 -1.20
CA ALA A 184 4.56 5.22 -1.15
C ALA A 184 3.20 5.49 -0.53
N THR A 185 2.24 4.63 -0.85
CA THR A 185 0.86 4.73 -0.40
C THR A 185 0.40 3.42 0.20
N THR A 186 -0.48 3.48 1.18
CA THR A 186 -1.11 2.27 1.72
C THR A 186 -2.57 2.49 2.04
N SER A 187 -3.28 1.37 2.17
CA SER A 187 -4.70 1.33 2.54
C SER A 187 -4.87 0.60 3.86
N PHE A 188 -5.74 1.13 4.71
CA PHE A 188 -6.17 0.47 5.94
C PHE A 188 -7.61 -0.05 5.84
N PHE A 189 -8.11 -0.32 4.62
CA PHE A 189 -9.39 -0.99 4.44
C PHE A 189 -9.46 -2.26 5.31
N PRO A 190 -10.60 -2.62 5.90
CA PRO A 190 -10.69 -3.63 6.97
C PRO A 190 -10.03 -4.97 6.69
N SER A 191 -10.03 -5.44 5.44
CA SER A 191 -9.42 -6.72 5.04
C SER A 191 -7.91 -6.66 4.82
N LYS A 192 -7.28 -5.46 4.81
CA LYS A 192 -5.84 -5.31 4.63
C LYS A 192 -5.07 -5.91 5.81
N ASN A 193 -3.80 -6.21 5.61
CA ASN A 193 -2.94 -6.81 6.64
C ASN A 193 -2.95 -5.95 7.92
N LEU A 194 -2.87 -4.63 7.77
CA LEU A 194 -3.20 -3.66 8.80
C LEU A 194 -4.48 -2.93 8.39
N GLY A 195 -5.64 -3.38 8.86
CA GLY A 195 -6.94 -2.80 8.52
C GLY A 195 -7.62 -2.16 9.73
N CYS A 196 -8.23 -1.00 9.55
CA CYS A 196 -9.10 -0.35 10.55
C CYS A 196 -10.53 -0.91 10.50
N TYR A 197 -11.49 -0.26 11.13
CA TYR A 197 -12.91 -0.65 11.13
C TYR A 197 -13.76 0.37 10.34
N GLY A 198 -13.26 0.77 9.22
CA GLY A 198 -13.80 1.72 8.26
C GLY A 198 -12.74 1.98 7.19
N ASP A 199 -12.73 3.17 6.61
CA ASP A 199 -11.69 3.57 5.68
C ASP A 199 -10.50 4.20 6.41
N GLY A 200 -9.34 4.10 5.78
CA GLY A 200 -8.09 4.69 6.22
C GLY A 200 -6.99 4.45 5.20
N GLY A 201 -6.01 5.32 5.21
CA GLY A 201 -4.82 5.23 4.38
C GLY A 201 -3.67 6.04 4.96
N ALA A 202 -2.51 5.91 4.35
CA ALA A 202 -1.36 6.75 4.64
C ALA A 202 -0.43 6.84 3.43
N ILE A 203 0.38 7.90 3.44
CA ILE A 203 1.42 8.17 2.45
C ILE A 203 2.76 8.21 3.19
N PHE A 204 3.80 7.67 2.58
CA PHE A 204 5.14 7.59 3.13
C PHE A 204 6.14 8.28 2.21
N THR A 205 7.12 8.96 2.78
CA THR A 205 8.25 9.51 2.04
C THR A 205 9.42 9.84 2.96
N ASN A 206 10.63 9.85 2.41
CA ASN A 206 11.83 10.35 3.08
C ASN A 206 12.19 11.79 2.67
N SER A 207 11.41 12.41 1.76
CA SER A 207 11.58 13.79 1.32
C SER A 207 10.79 14.77 2.21
N ASP A 208 11.50 15.71 2.83
CA ASP A 208 10.88 16.75 3.66
C ASP A 208 9.95 17.64 2.81
N ASN A 209 10.36 17.95 1.57
CA ASN A 209 9.58 18.79 0.65
C ASN A 209 8.27 18.11 0.23
N LEU A 210 8.32 16.83 -0.18
CA LEU A 210 7.13 16.07 -0.54
C LEU A 210 6.20 15.90 0.67
N ALA A 211 6.76 15.62 1.85
CA ALA A 211 5.97 15.50 3.07
C ALA A 211 5.27 16.81 3.44
N TYR A 212 5.97 17.95 3.32
CA TYR A 212 5.37 19.28 3.56
C TYR A 212 4.19 19.50 2.62
N LYS A 213 4.38 19.28 1.32
CA LYS A 213 3.36 19.47 0.30
C LYS A 213 2.16 18.54 0.51
N MET A 214 2.38 17.25 0.71
CA MET A 214 1.31 16.30 0.96
C MET A 214 0.49 16.63 2.22
N ARG A 215 1.13 17.17 3.29
CA ARG A 215 0.41 17.65 4.49
C ARG A 215 -0.51 18.84 4.21
N GLY A 216 -0.14 19.72 3.30
CA GLY A 216 -1.03 20.79 2.82
C GLY A 216 -2.19 20.21 2.01
N ILE A 217 -1.90 19.36 1.03
CA ILE A 217 -2.89 18.78 0.11
C ILE A 217 -3.98 17.99 0.86
N VAL A 218 -3.64 17.13 1.84
CA VAL A 218 -4.63 16.36 2.62
C VAL A 218 -5.60 17.25 3.41
N ASN A 219 -5.27 18.51 3.58
CA ASN A 219 -6.03 19.47 4.37
C ASN A 219 -6.38 20.72 3.56
N HIS A 220 -6.98 20.54 2.38
CA HIS A 220 -7.47 21.62 1.51
C HIS A 220 -6.39 22.57 0.98
N GLY A 221 -5.14 22.13 0.82
CA GLY A 221 -4.01 22.98 0.42
C GLY A 221 -3.63 24.02 1.47
N MET A 222 -3.91 23.75 2.75
CA MET A 222 -3.75 24.68 3.86
C MET A 222 -2.46 24.38 4.64
N TYR A 223 -1.53 25.29 4.58
CA TYR A 223 -0.28 25.25 5.36
C TYR A 223 -0.38 26.10 6.62
N GLU A 224 -1.03 27.23 6.52
CA GLU A 224 -1.40 28.11 7.64
C GLU A 224 -2.92 28.19 7.75
N ARG A 225 -3.44 28.28 8.99
CA ARG A 225 -4.88 28.25 9.25
C ARG A 225 -5.62 29.33 8.46
N TYR A 226 -6.61 28.92 7.66
CA TYR A 226 -7.45 29.73 6.75
C TYR A 226 -6.74 30.26 5.48
N TYR A 227 -5.47 29.89 5.23
CA TYR A 227 -4.78 30.20 3.98
C TYR A 227 -4.67 28.94 3.13
N HIS A 228 -5.24 28.96 1.94
CA HIS A 228 -5.29 27.86 0.98
C HIS A 228 -4.42 28.20 -0.21
N ASP A 229 -3.13 27.80 -0.16
CA ASP A 229 -2.13 28.21 -1.14
C ASP A 229 -2.20 27.37 -2.42
N GLU A 230 -2.79 26.19 -2.33
CA GLU A 230 -2.98 25.30 -3.47
C GLU A 230 -4.29 24.50 -3.37
N ILE A 231 -4.65 23.83 -4.47
CA ILE A 231 -5.80 22.93 -4.47
C ILE A 231 -5.46 21.67 -3.67
N GLY A 232 -6.26 21.39 -2.67
CA GLY A 232 -6.16 20.20 -1.86
C GLY A 232 -7.48 19.45 -1.74
N VAL A 233 -7.49 18.45 -0.88
CA VAL A 233 -8.64 17.57 -0.59
C VAL A 233 -8.91 17.53 0.91
N ASN A 234 -10.12 17.11 1.29
CA ASN A 234 -10.43 16.77 2.66
C ASN A 234 -10.14 15.26 2.87
N SER A 235 -8.91 14.92 3.18
CA SER A 235 -8.50 13.53 3.33
C SER A 235 -7.71 13.34 4.63
N ARG A 236 -8.40 12.90 5.67
CA ARG A 236 -7.87 12.75 7.04
C ARG A 236 -8.21 11.38 7.59
N LEU A 237 -7.31 10.81 8.38
CA LEU A 237 -7.60 9.61 9.15
C LEU A 237 -8.34 10.00 10.44
N ASP A 238 -9.54 9.44 10.65
CA ASP A 238 -10.31 9.66 11.86
C ASP A 238 -9.59 9.12 13.10
N SER A 239 -9.69 9.84 14.23
CA SER A 239 -9.05 9.43 15.49
C SER A 239 -9.52 8.05 15.98
N ILE A 240 -10.77 7.68 15.73
CA ILE A 240 -11.29 6.34 16.07
C ILE A 240 -10.53 5.27 15.26
N GLN A 241 -10.33 5.49 13.97
CA GLN A 241 -9.59 4.54 13.13
C GLN A 241 -8.11 4.48 13.51
N ALA A 242 -7.50 5.62 13.83
CA ALA A 242 -6.12 5.67 14.34
C ALA A 242 -5.96 4.89 15.65
N ALA A 243 -6.93 4.97 16.57
CA ALA A 243 -6.93 4.22 17.82
C ALA A 243 -6.94 2.70 17.59
N ILE A 244 -7.75 2.24 16.64
CA ILE A 244 -7.81 0.83 16.23
C ILE A 244 -6.49 0.39 15.62
N LEU A 245 -5.95 1.19 14.70
CA LEU A 245 -4.70 0.92 13.99
C LEU A 245 -3.50 0.86 14.95
N ASN A 246 -3.42 1.74 15.93
CA ASN A 246 -2.39 1.71 16.97
C ASN A 246 -2.37 0.39 17.76
N VAL A 247 -3.54 -0.16 18.04
CA VAL A 247 -3.63 -1.47 18.69
C VAL A 247 -3.18 -2.57 17.73
N LYS A 248 -3.65 -2.54 16.48
CA LYS A 248 -3.41 -3.61 15.50
C LYS A 248 -1.98 -3.63 14.97
N LEU A 249 -1.32 -2.48 14.87
CA LEU A 249 0.07 -2.36 14.42
C LEU A 249 1.01 -3.24 15.27
N LYS A 250 0.79 -3.32 16.57
CA LYS A 250 1.56 -4.17 17.50
C LYS A 250 1.48 -5.69 17.18
N TYR A 251 0.52 -6.07 16.35
CA TYR A 251 0.29 -7.46 15.96
C TYR A 251 0.56 -7.73 14.47
N LEU A 252 0.97 -6.72 13.70
CA LEU A 252 1.09 -6.82 12.25
C LEU A 252 2.04 -7.95 11.83
N ASP A 253 3.26 -7.99 12.37
CA ASP A 253 4.24 -9.04 12.04
C ASP A 253 3.73 -10.43 12.39
N LYS A 254 3.06 -10.56 13.54
CA LYS A 254 2.42 -11.81 13.94
C LYS A 254 1.32 -12.24 12.97
N TYR A 255 0.55 -11.27 12.44
CA TYR A 255 -0.48 -11.56 11.45
C TYR A 255 0.13 -11.96 10.10
N ASN A 256 1.17 -11.24 9.65
CA ASN A 256 1.89 -11.57 8.42
C ASN A 256 2.54 -12.96 8.51
N LYS A 257 3.22 -13.27 9.61
CA LYS A 257 3.80 -14.59 9.84
C LYS A 257 2.76 -15.70 9.78
N ARG A 258 1.60 -15.52 10.40
CA ARG A 258 0.51 -16.51 10.34
C ARG A 258 -0.06 -16.71 8.93
N ARG A 259 -0.09 -15.65 8.11
CA ARG A 259 -0.46 -15.77 6.69
C ARG A 259 0.58 -16.57 5.92
N GLN A 260 1.87 -16.35 6.18
CA GLN A 260 2.97 -17.12 5.60
C GLN A 260 2.91 -18.59 6.02
N GLU A 261 2.65 -18.89 7.29
CA GLU A 261 2.46 -20.24 7.80
C GLU A 261 1.27 -20.94 7.10
N ALA A 262 0.13 -20.24 6.95
CA ALA A 262 -1.03 -20.77 6.24
C ALA A 262 -0.74 -21.02 4.75
N ALA A 263 -0.03 -20.08 4.10
CA ALA A 263 0.41 -20.24 2.71
C ALA A 263 1.32 -21.44 2.52
N SER A 264 2.26 -21.67 3.45
CA SER A 264 3.14 -22.85 3.42
C SER A 264 2.36 -24.18 3.51
N LEU A 265 1.29 -24.21 4.34
CA LEU A 265 0.40 -25.38 4.43
C LEU A 265 -0.37 -25.60 3.12
N TYR A 266 -0.88 -24.54 2.50
CA TYR A 266 -1.54 -24.63 1.20
C TYR A 266 -0.57 -25.07 0.10
N ASN A 267 0.64 -24.51 0.05
CA ASN A 267 1.67 -24.91 -0.91
C ASN A 267 1.95 -26.41 -0.81
N ALA A 268 2.13 -26.94 0.40
CA ALA A 268 2.36 -28.37 0.62
C ALA A 268 1.16 -29.23 0.22
N SER A 269 -0.06 -28.73 0.43
CA SER A 269 -1.29 -29.45 0.09
C SER A 269 -1.53 -29.50 -1.42
N PHE A 270 -1.18 -28.45 -2.15
CA PHE A 270 -1.37 -28.35 -3.60
C PHE A 270 -0.18 -28.86 -4.43
N ALA A 271 0.97 -29.14 -3.81
CA ALA A 271 2.20 -29.53 -4.50
C ALA A 271 2.09 -30.78 -5.40
N ARG A 272 1.02 -31.57 -5.26
CA ARG A 272 0.78 -32.81 -6.03
C ARG A 272 -0.37 -32.67 -7.03
N ILE A 273 -0.86 -31.47 -7.25
CA ILE A 273 -1.99 -31.20 -8.15
C ILE A 273 -1.44 -30.43 -9.35
N ASP A 274 -1.23 -31.11 -10.47
CA ASP A 274 -0.55 -30.57 -11.65
C ASP A 274 -1.29 -29.38 -12.29
N GLU A 275 -2.61 -29.26 -12.08
CA GLU A 275 -3.43 -28.18 -12.59
C GLU A 275 -3.34 -26.90 -11.78
N ILE A 276 -2.72 -26.93 -10.60
CA ILE A 276 -2.65 -25.79 -9.68
C ILE A 276 -1.22 -25.26 -9.57
N GLU A 277 -1.02 -24.01 -9.91
CA GLU A 277 0.19 -23.28 -9.58
C GLU A 277 -0.03 -22.46 -8.32
N VAL A 278 0.78 -22.71 -7.29
CA VAL A 278 0.77 -21.93 -6.04
C VAL A 278 1.46 -20.57 -6.22
N PRO A 279 1.21 -19.57 -5.34
CA PRO A 279 1.85 -18.27 -5.44
C PRO A 279 3.37 -18.38 -5.48
N PHE A 280 3.97 -17.75 -6.48
CA PHE A 280 5.42 -17.61 -6.61
C PHE A 280 5.94 -16.61 -5.59
N VAL A 281 7.12 -16.85 -5.03
CA VAL A 281 7.83 -15.92 -4.13
C VAL A 281 9.09 -15.44 -4.83
N GLU A 282 9.19 -14.15 -5.09
CA GLU A 282 10.24 -13.54 -5.91
C GLU A 282 11.62 -13.68 -5.30
N SER A 283 11.75 -13.57 -3.99
CA SER A 283 13.03 -13.51 -3.30
C SER A 283 13.02 -14.45 -2.09
N ASP A 284 12.74 -13.96 -0.90
CA ASP A 284 12.62 -14.76 0.31
C ASP A 284 11.19 -14.67 0.88
N ILE A 285 10.94 -15.48 1.94
CA ILE A 285 9.61 -15.58 2.53
C ILE A 285 9.05 -14.22 3.01
N ASP A 286 9.93 -13.29 3.39
CA ASP A 286 9.55 -11.97 3.90
C ASP A 286 9.13 -11.02 2.76
N SER A 287 9.41 -11.35 1.50
CA SER A 287 8.98 -10.58 0.35
C SER A 287 7.49 -10.70 0.05
N HIS A 288 6.80 -11.66 0.68
CA HIS A 288 5.36 -11.90 0.47
C HIS A 288 4.62 -12.05 1.79
N VAL A 289 3.71 -11.10 2.08
CA VAL A 289 2.88 -11.10 3.31
C VAL A 289 1.50 -11.72 3.10
N TYR A 290 1.22 -12.26 1.93
CA TYR A 290 -0.01 -12.96 1.57
C TYR A 290 -1.27 -12.21 2.00
N HIS A 291 -1.41 -10.96 1.53
CA HIS A 291 -2.69 -10.28 1.61
C HIS A 291 -3.78 -11.12 0.96
N GLN A 292 -3.45 -11.69 -0.19
CA GLN A 292 -4.24 -12.73 -0.85
C GLN A 292 -3.34 -13.93 -1.20
N TYR A 293 -3.91 -15.13 -1.13
CA TYR A 293 -3.29 -16.35 -1.60
C TYR A 293 -3.94 -16.71 -2.94
N THR A 294 -3.28 -16.33 -4.03
CA THR A 294 -3.82 -16.40 -5.39
C THR A 294 -3.28 -17.61 -6.12
N LEU A 295 -4.15 -18.52 -6.52
CA LEU A 295 -3.82 -19.69 -7.32
C LEU A 295 -3.94 -19.40 -8.80
N LYS A 296 -3.09 -20.03 -9.63
CA LYS A 296 -3.34 -20.17 -11.07
C LYS A 296 -3.87 -21.56 -11.33
N ILE A 297 -4.94 -21.63 -12.09
CA ILE A 297 -5.53 -22.89 -12.54
C ILE A 297 -5.26 -23.04 -14.03
N ASN A 298 -4.54 -24.09 -14.37
CA ASN A 298 -4.17 -24.40 -15.74
C ASN A 298 -5.32 -25.11 -16.48
N ASN A 299 -5.23 -25.18 -17.80
CA ASN A 299 -6.15 -25.91 -18.67
C ASN A 299 -7.61 -25.39 -18.72
N GLY A 300 -7.84 -24.11 -18.42
CA GLY A 300 -9.17 -23.50 -18.53
C GLY A 300 -10.19 -23.96 -17.49
N LYS A 301 -9.77 -24.70 -16.46
CA LYS A 301 -10.66 -25.31 -15.44
C LYS A 301 -10.94 -24.42 -14.24
N ARG A 302 -10.66 -23.12 -14.31
CA ARG A 302 -10.85 -22.20 -13.18
C ARG A 302 -12.28 -22.19 -12.65
N ASP A 303 -13.26 -22.28 -13.54
CA ASP A 303 -14.68 -22.11 -13.23
C ASP A 303 -15.39 -23.45 -12.93
N GLU A 304 -14.68 -24.59 -13.03
CA GLU A 304 -15.15 -25.92 -12.61
C GLU A 304 -14.83 -26.15 -11.10
#